data_b9d8488b29daf12e743960e3bb4b10d9
#
_entry.id   b9d8488b29daf12e743960e3bb4b10d9
#
_cell.length_a   1.000
_cell.length_b   1.000
_cell.length_c   1.000
_cell.angle_alpha   90.00
_cell.angle_beta   90.00
_cell.angle_gamma   90.00
#
_symmetry.space_group_name_H-M   'P 1'
#
loop_
_entity.id
_entity.type
_entity.pdbx_description
1 polymer ?
#
loop_
_entity_poly.entity_id
_entity_poly.type
_entity_poly.pdbx_seq_one_letter_code
_entity_poly.pdbx_strand_id
1 'polypeptide(L)'
;MLFRSYLRRNGFSTCTAGNAAEFLEMQRRVPCSLIVMDIMLPGMNGLELFRTLRAESTVPVIFLTALGDITDRIVGLELGADDYLSKPFEPRELLARIRTVLRRTEGGARRDQPETTPLQFAGWLLDRSARHLVAPDGVVVSLSGTEYRLLEIFLQNPQRVLSRDELLERTQGRNAVPYDRSIDVQISRLRTRLRDNGREPQLIKTVRGDGYVLATDVRPQFVRPALPVDAPIMPGK
;
A
#
# COMPACT_ATOMS: atom_id res chain seq x y z
N MET A 1 10.40 22.04 -14.08
CA MET A 1 9.73 21.92 -15.41
C MET A 1 10.13 20.66 -16.21
N LEU A 2 11.34 20.17 -16.15
CA LEU A 2 11.85 19.06 -16.97
C LEU A 2 11.12 17.72 -16.74
N PHE A 3 10.79 17.35 -15.52
CA PHE A 3 10.17 16.04 -15.22
C PHE A 3 8.74 15.89 -15.76
N ARG A 4 7.92 16.94 -15.68
CA ARG A 4 6.55 16.93 -16.20
C ARG A 4 6.50 16.60 -17.70
N SER A 5 7.35 17.25 -18.49
CA SER A 5 7.43 17.00 -19.94
C SER A 5 7.95 15.59 -20.25
N TYR A 6 8.87 15.09 -19.43
CA TYR A 6 9.39 13.72 -19.55
C TYR A 6 8.31 12.68 -19.26
N LEU A 7 7.55 12.84 -18.18
CA LEU A 7 6.45 11.93 -17.82
C LEU A 7 5.33 11.94 -18.86
N ARG A 8 4.97 13.13 -19.39
CA ARG A 8 3.96 13.24 -20.47
C ARG A 8 4.38 12.49 -21.74
N ARG A 9 5.65 12.60 -22.14
CA ARG A 9 6.18 11.84 -23.28
C ARG A 9 6.17 10.33 -23.07
N ASN A 10 6.12 9.89 -21.81
CA ASN A 10 6.04 8.48 -21.42
C ASN A 10 4.61 8.01 -21.11
N GLY A 11 3.57 8.77 -21.54
CA GLY A 11 2.16 8.35 -21.48
C GLY A 11 1.43 8.71 -20.18
N PHE A 12 2.01 9.56 -19.31
CA PHE A 12 1.36 9.97 -18.06
C PHE A 12 0.67 11.32 -18.20
N SER A 13 -0.59 11.41 -17.78
CA SER A 13 -1.24 12.69 -17.51
C SER A 13 -0.69 13.25 -16.20
N THR A 14 -0.28 14.52 -16.20
CA THR A 14 0.38 15.12 -15.03
C THR A 14 -0.23 16.46 -14.65
N CYS A 15 -0.54 16.63 -13.38
CA CYS A 15 -0.86 17.89 -12.74
C CYS A 15 0.26 18.29 -11.78
N THR A 16 0.41 19.57 -11.48
CA THR A 16 1.43 20.07 -10.55
C THR A 16 0.80 21.11 -9.63
N ALA A 17 1.15 21.05 -8.34
CA ALA A 17 0.83 22.05 -7.35
C ALA A 17 2.12 22.67 -6.82
N GLY A 18 2.15 23.97 -6.63
CA GLY A 18 3.31 24.70 -6.14
C GLY A 18 3.41 24.75 -4.62
N ASN A 19 2.32 24.46 -3.91
CA ASN A 19 2.23 24.46 -2.45
C ASN A 19 1.09 23.54 -1.96
N ALA A 20 1.02 23.35 -0.64
CA ALA A 20 0.05 22.46 -0.01
C ALA A 20 -1.42 22.86 -0.25
N ALA A 21 -1.75 24.16 -0.24
CA ALA A 21 -3.11 24.63 -0.43
C ALA A 21 -3.61 24.32 -1.85
N GLU A 22 -2.78 24.62 -2.87
CA GLU A 22 -3.08 24.30 -4.26
C GLU A 22 -3.21 22.80 -4.48
N PHE A 23 -2.37 22.00 -3.82
CA PHE A 23 -2.44 20.55 -3.89
C PHE A 23 -3.77 20.01 -3.32
N LEU A 24 -4.19 20.46 -2.12
CA LEU A 24 -5.42 20.00 -1.49
C LEU A 24 -6.66 20.38 -2.30
N GLU A 25 -6.67 21.58 -2.90
CA GLU A 25 -7.74 22.00 -3.79
C GLU A 25 -7.80 21.14 -5.06
N MET A 26 -6.65 20.88 -5.67
CA MET A 26 -6.56 20.08 -6.88
C MET A 26 -6.96 18.63 -6.65
N GLN A 27 -6.54 18.03 -5.54
CA GLN A 27 -6.85 16.64 -5.19
C GLN A 27 -8.36 16.39 -5.05
N ARG A 28 -9.12 17.36 -4.55
CA ARG A 28 -10.59 17.25 -4.46
C ARG A 28 -11.28 17.25 -5.82
N ARG A 29 -10.65 17.83 -6.84
CA ARG A 29 -11.24 18.01 -8.17
C ARG A 29 -10.76 16.98 -9.19
N VAL A 30 -9.53 16.50 -9.03
CA VAL A 30 -8.88 15.64 -10.02
C VAL A 30 -8.41 14.37 -9.34
N PRO A 31 -9.04 13.21 -9.63
CA PRO A 31 -8.54 11.95 -9.13
C PRO A 31 -7.15 11.68 -9.72
N CYS A 32 -6.22 11.24 -8.89
CA CYS A 32 -4.88 10.85 -9.31
C CYS A 32 -4.56 9.42 -8.87
N SER A 33 -3.78 8.72 -9.69
CA SER A 33 -3.37 7.33 -9.42
C SER A 33 -2.09 7.25 -8.60
N LEU A 34 -1.29 8.34 -8.56
CA LEU A 34 -0.04 8.42 -7.79
C LEU A 34 0.34 9.88 -7.57
N ILE A 35 0.93 10.15 -6.42
CA ILE A 35 1.45 11.48 -6.05
C ILE A 35 2.98 11.38 -5.91
N VAL A 36 3.69 12.34 -6.51
CA VAL A 36 5.11 12.58 -6.23
C VAL A 36 5.20 13.85 -5.40
N MET A 37 5.67 13.73 -4.17
CA MET A 37 5.64 14.80 -3.18
C MET A 37 7.05 15.14 -2.70
N ASP A 38 7.41 16.42 -2.76
CA ASP A 38 8.63 16.90 -2.13
C ASP A 38 8.43 17.01 -0.61
N ILE A 39 9.40 16.57 0.18
CA ILE A 39 9.37 16.79 1.63
C ILE A 39 9.54 18.27 1.94
N MET A 40 10.43 18.96 1.23
CA MET A 40 10.71 20.37 1.41
C MET A 40 9.77 21.23 0.55
N LEU A 41 8.53 21.41 1.01
CA LEU A 41 7.56 22.29 0.35
C LEU A 41 7.60 23.70 0.96
N PRO A 42 7.42 24.77 0.16
CA PRO A 42 7.27 26.11 0.68
C PRO A 42 6.05 26.22 1.61
N GLY A 43 6.25 26.73 2.82
CA GLY A 43 5.18 27.07 3.77
C GLY A 43 4.61 25.91 4.61
N MET A 44 4.77 24.66 4.18
CA MET A 44 4.34 23.49 4.92
C MET A 44 5.28 22.31 4.65
N ASN A 45 5.61 21.53 5.67
CA ASN A 45 6.39 20.31 5.49
C ASN A 45 5.57 19.25 4.72
N GLY A 46 6.15 18.65 3.68
CA GLY A 46 5.49 17.59 2.89
C GLY A 46 5.03 16.39 3.73
N LEU A 47 5.70 16.12 4.86
CA LEU A 47 5.29 15.06 5.79
C LEU A 47 3.99 15.41 6.53
N GLU A 48 3.76 16.68 6.86
CA GLU A 48 2.50 17.16 7.47
C GLU A 48 1.36 17.09 6.46
N LEU A 49 1.62 17.54 5.23
CA LEU A 49 0.66 17.42 4.12
C LEU A 49 0.29 15.96 3.88
N PHE A 50 1.27 15.06 3.93
CA PHE A 50 1.05 13.64 3.76
C PHE A 50 0.21 13.02 4.89
N ARG A 51 0.41 13.43 6.15
CA ARG A 51 -0.44 12.99 7.28
C ARG A 51 -1.90 13.36 7.03
N THR A 52 -2.14 14.60 6.60
CA THR A 52 -3.50 15.08 6.25
C THR A 52 -4.08 14.24 5.10
N LEU A 53 -3.30 14.01 4.05
CA LEU A 53 -3.71 13.19 2.92
C LEU A 53 -4.06 11.75 3.34
N ARG A 54 -3.25 11.13 4.19
CA ARG A 54 -3.45 9.73 4.61
C ARG A 54 -4.68 9.53 5.52
N ALA A 55 -5.21 10.58 6.12
CA ALA A 55 -6.48 10.50 6.85
C ALA A 55 -7.67 10.25 5.90
N GLU A 56 -7.59 10.71 4.64
CA GLU A 56 -8.70 10.69 3.69
C GLU A 56 -8.41 9.86 2.41
N SER A 57 -7.14 9.50 2.17
CA SER A 57 -6.75 8.88 0.89
C SER A 57 -5.66 7.81 1.04
N THR A 58 -5.81 6.75 0.26
CA THR A 58 -4.83 5.66 0.11
C THR A 58 -4.01 5.75 -1.17
N VAL A 59 -4.14 6.85 -1.91
CA VAL A 59 -3.37 7.09 -3.15
C VAL A 59 -1.88 6.93 -2.87
N PRO A 60 -1.15 6.14 -3.67
CA PRO A 60 0.28 5.92 -3.48
C PRO A 60 1.08 7.21 -3.59
N VAL A 61 2.08 7.35 -2.73
CA VAL A 61 2.94 8.53 -2.66
C VAL A 61 4.41 8.12 -2.75
N ILE A 62 5.14 8.76 -3.67
CA ILE A 62 6.60 8.72 -3.75
C ILE A 62 7.13 10.04 -3.20
N PHE A 63 7.95 9.99 -2.14
CA PHE A 63 8.60 11.18 -1.65
C PHE A 63 9.90 11.51 -2.40
N LEU A 64 10.13 12.79 -2.61
CA LEU A 64 11.42 13.32 -3.02
C LEU A 64 12.14 13.86 -1.78
N THR A 65 13.33 13.32 -1.47
CA THR A 65 14.11 13.67 -0.27
C THR A 65 15.43 14.29 -0.63
N ALA A 66 16.04 15.09 0.25
CA ALA A 66 17.42 15.51 0.10
C ALA A 66 18.38 14.32 0.34
N LEU A 67 19.55 14.36 -0.32
CA LEU A 67 20.58 13.34 -0.14
C LEU A 67 21.09 13.38 1.31
N GLY A 68 21.02 12.26 2.03
CA GLY A 68 21.61 12.11 3.38
C GLY A 68 20.65 12.25 4.56
N ASP A 69 19.38 12.59 4.34
CA ASP A 69 18.42 12.71 5.44
C ASP A 69 17.74 11.36 5.75
N ILE A 70 18.46 10.55 6.54
CA ILE A 70 17.98 9.24 7.00
C ILE A 70 16.74 9.41 7.87
N THR A 71 16.65 10.50 8.64
CA THR A 71 15.55 10.80 9.54
C THR A 71 14.26 11.05 8.75
N ASP A 72 14.31 11.85 7.69
CA ASP A 72 13.17 12.10 6.82
C ASP A 72 12.70 10.83 6.07
N ARG A 73 13.65 9.94 5.69
CA ARG A 73 13.29 8.63 5.12
C ARG A 73 12.57 7.74 6.12
N ILE A 74 13.06 7.68 7.37
CA ILE A 74 12.42 6.89 8.43
C ILE A 74 11.03 7.45 8.73
N VAL A 75 10.90 8.75 8.95
CA VAL A 75 9.60 9.40 9.24
C VAL A 75 8.63 9.24 8.10
N GLY A 76 9.05 9.40 6.87
CA GLY A 76 8.17 9.22 5.72
C GLY A 76 7.77 7.76 5.51
N LEU A 77 8.68 6.78 5.72
CA LEU A 77 8.35 5.36 5.82
C LEU A 77 7.41 5.12 7.00
N GLU A 78 7.63 5.77 8.12
CA GLU A 78 6.72 5.77 9.27
C GLU A 78 5.34 6.33 8.94
N LEU A 79 5.19 7.21 8.03
CA LEU A 79 3.92 7.77 7.59
C LEU A 79 3.21 6.95 6.49
N GLY A 80 3.78 5.90 5.92
CA GLY A 80 3.16 4.99 4.93
C GLY A 80 3.34 5.41 3.47
N ALA A 81 4.44 6.06 3.15
CA ALA A 81 4.82 6.29 1.77
C ALA A 81 5.10 4.96 1.04
N ASP A 82 4.87 4.94 -0.25
CA ASP A 82 5.00 3.74 -1.06
C ASP A 82 6.40 3.61 -1.68
N ASP A 83 7.15 4.71 -1.82
CA ASP A 83 8.56 4.74 -2.24
C ASP A 83 9.21 6.10 -1.93
N TYR A 84 10.54 6.16 -2.08
CA TYR A 84 11.38 7.35 -1.88
C TYR A 84 12.38 7.50 -3.02
N LEU A 85 12.71 8.75 -3.34
CA LEU A 85 13.71 9.09 -4.33
C LEU A 85 14.57 10.24 -3.84
N SER A 86 15.87 10.00 -3.64
CA SER A 86 16.81 11.01 -3.18
C SER A 86 17.19 11.96 -4.31
N LYS A 87 17.22 13.25 -4.02
CA LYS A 87 17.75 14.27 -4.93
C LYS A 87 19.27 14.36 -4.79
N PRO A 88 20.03 14.55 -5.91
CA PRO A 88 19.55 14.62 -7.29
C PRO A 88 19.23 13.24 -7.86
N PHE A 89 18.24 13.16 -8.76
CA PHE A 89 17.83 11.91 -9.42
C PHE A 89 17.66 12.09 -10.92
N GLU A 90 17.79 10.99 -11.64
CA GLU A 90 17.56 10.96 -13.08
C GLU A 90 16.06 10.79 -13.41
N PRO A 91 15.54 11.48 -14.44
CA PRO A 91 14.14 11.33 -14.85
C PRO A 91 13.72 9.87 -15.12
N ARG A 92 14.66 9.06 -15.60
CA ARG A 92 14.43 7.61 -15.84
C ARG A 92 14.21 6.84 -14.54
N GLU A 93 14.90 7.21 -13.48
CA GLU A 93 14.73 6.58 -12.16
C GLU A 93 13.33 6.87 -11.60
N LEU A 94 12.91 8.14 -11.60
CA LEU A 94 11.56 8.50 -11.18
C LEU A 94 10.49 7.75 -11.99
N LEU A 95 10.65 7.67 -13.32
CA LEU A 95 9.71 6.93 -14.17
C LEU A 95 9.64 5.44 -13.82
N ALA A 96 10.80 4.81 -13.56
CA ALA A 96 10.86 3.40 -13.18
C ALA A 96 10.15 3.14 -11.85
N ARG A 97 10.32 4.03 -10.86
CA ARG A 97 9.66 3.98 -9.56
C ARG A 97 8.15 4.19 -9.68
N ILE A 98 7.70 5.20 -10.44
CA ILE A 98 6.28 5.44 -10.73
C ILE A 98 5.65 4.18 -11.33
N ARG A 99 6.24 3.60 -12.37
CA ARG A 99 5.74 2.37 -12.99
C ARG A 99 5.71 1.19 -12.01
N THR A 100 6.71 1.10 -11.16
CA THR A 100 6.79 0.03 -10.15
C THR A 100 5.70 0.19 -9.10
N VAL A 101 5.47 1.40 -8.59
CA VAL A 101 4.41 1.68 -7.61
C VAL A 101 3.03 1.47 -8.24
N LEU A 102 2.76 2.03 -9.42
CA LEU A 102 1.48 1.86 -10.12
C LEU A 102 1.19 0.39 -10.45
N ARG A 103 2.14 -0.34 -11.02
CA ARG A 103 1.98 -1.78 -11.26
C ARG A 103 1.65 -2.52 -9.98
N ARG A 104 2.15 -2.04 -8.88
CA ARG A 104 1.90 -2.59 -7.56
C ARG A 104 0.48 -2.26 -7.07
N THR A 105 -0.05 -1.11 -7.36
CA THR A 105 -1.40 -0.68 -6.97
C THR A 105 -2.49 -1.16 -7.92
N GLU A 106 -2.18 -1.28 -9.21
CA GLU A 106 -3.12 -1.78 -10.22
C GLU A 106 -3.28 -3.31 -10.20
N GLY A 107 -2.62 -4.00 -9.25
CA GLY A 107 -2.60 -5.46 -9.19
C GLY A 107 -1.89 -6.01 -10.41
N GLY A 108 -0.61 -6.34 -10.30
CA GLY A 108 0.22 -6.81 -11.41
C GLY A 108 -0.50 -7.78 -12.32
N ALA A 109 -1.01 -7.26 -13.42
CA ALA A 109 -1.56 -8.05 -14.50
C ALA A 109 -0.45 -8.92 -15.07
N ARG A 110 -0.63 -10.22 -14.95
CA ARG A 110 0.06 -11.35 -15.56
C ARG A 110 0.96 -12.16 -14.62
N ARG A 111 0.31 -12.90 -13.74
CA ARG A 111 0.59 -14.33 -13.53
C ARG A 111 -0.74 -14.97 -13.14
N ASP A 112 -1.23 -15.81 -14.01
CA ASP A 112 -2.30 -16.80 -13.85
C ASP A 112 -3.38 -16.52 -12.80
N GLN A 113 -4.60 -16.22 -13.30
CA GLN A 113 -5.89 -16.01 -12.63
C GLN A 113 -5.88 -15.02 -11.45
N PRO A 114 -6.66 -13.94 -11.50
CA PRO A 114 -6.94 -13.19 -10.30
C PRO A 114 -7.71 -14.15 -9.37
N GLU A 115 -7.04 -14.61 -8.32
CA GLU A 115 -7.76 -15.17 -7.18
C GLU A 115 -8.56 -14.02 -6.58
N THR A 116 -9.72 -13.77 -7.15
CA THR A 116 -10.68 -12.76 -6.69
C THR A 116 -11.36 -13.19 -5.39
N THR A 117 -11.14 -14.44 -4.99
CA THR A 117 -11.73 -15.01 -3.79
C THR A 117 -11.25 -14.26 -2.55
N PRO A 118 -12.16 -13.66 -1.78
CA PRO A 118 -11.80 -13.02 -0.53
C PRO A 118 -11.12 -13.99 0.42
N LEU A 119 -10.16 -13.50 1.21
CA LEU A 119 -9.44 -14.30 2.20
C LEU A 119 -9.92 -13.93 3.61
N GLN A 120 -10.29 -14.94 4.38
CA GLN A 120 -10.67 -14.79 5.77
C GLN A 120 -9.56 -15.30 6.70
N PHE A 121 -9.23 -14.52 7.73
CA PHE A 121 -8.26 -14.86 8.75
C PHE A 121 -8.62 -14.17 10.08
N ALA A 122 -8.61 -14.89 11.19
CA ALA A 122 -8.90 -14.36 12.54
C ALA A 122 -10.11 -13.41 12.61
N GLY A 123 -11.18 -13.69 11.87
CA GLY A 123 -12.38 -12.84 11.79
C GLY A 123 -12.28 -11.66 10.82
N TRP A 124 -11.12 -11.37 10.28
CA TRP A 124 -10.90 -10.36 9.22
C TRP A 124 -11.22 -10.94 7.85
N LEU A 125 -11.66 -10.07 6.93
CA LEU A 125 -11.89 -10.41 5.52
C LEU A 125 -11.10 -9.48 4.62
N LEU A 126 -10.16 -10.02 3.84
CA LEU A 126 -9.50 -9.27 2.78
C LEU A 126 -10.26 -9.45 1.48
N ASP A 127 -10.94 -8.40 1.02
CA ASP A 127 -11.48 -8.34 -0.35
C ASP A 127 -10.34 -7.97 -1.31
N ARG A 128 -9.89 -8.97 -2.08
CA ARG A 128 -8.76 -8.80 -3.01
C ARG A 128 -9.14 -8.01 -4.25
N SER A 129 -10.41 -8.05 -4.65
CA SER A 129 -10.92 -7.31 -5.81
C SER A 129 -11.09 -5.83 -5.50
N ALA A 130 -11.68 -5.50 -4.36
CA ALA A 130 -11.86 -4.12 -3.91
C ALA A 130 -10.63 -3.57 -3.14
N ARG A 131 -9.63 -4.44 -2.83
CA ARG A 131 -8.38 -4.11 -2.12
C ARG A 131 -8.61 -3.44 -0.77
N HIS A 132 -9.64 -3.84 -0.06
CA HIS A 132 -9.91 -3.35 1.28
C HIS A 132 -10.04 -4.50 2.29
N LEU A 133 -9.86 -4.15 3.54
CA LEU A 133 -9.93 -5.06 4.66
C LEU A 133 -11.20 -4.78 5.45
N VAL A 134 -11.95 -5.81 5.79
CA VAL A 134 -13.13 -5.71 6.65
C VAL A 134 -12.80 -6.30 8.00
N ALA A 135 -12.98 -5.52 9.05
CA ALA A 135 -12.75 -5.94 10.43
C ALA A 135 -13.86 -6.90 10.92
N PRO A 136 -13.63 -7.65 12.00
CA PRO A 136 -14.64 -8.54 12.56
C PRO A 136 -15.95 -7.87 12.98
N ASP A 137 -15.90 -6.55 13.24
CA ASP A 137 -17.08 -5.72 13.55
C ASP A 137 -17.76 -5.12 12.29
N GLY A 138 -17.32 -5.52 11.08
CA GLY A 138 -17.86 -5.04 9.81
C GLY A 138 -17.28 -3.70 9.32
N VAL A 139 -16.39 -3.05 10.08
CA VAL A 139 -15.78 -1.79 9.69
C VAL A 139 -14.79 -2.02 8.55
N VAL A 140 -14.92 -1.23 7.48
CA VAL A 140 -13.96 -1.24 6.37
C VAL A 140 -12.71 -0.46 6.75
N VAL A 141 -11.55 -1.11 6.65
CA VAL A 141 -10.24 -0.54 6.92
C VAL A 141 -9.47 -0.40 5.62
N SER A 142 -9.16 0.83 5.26
CA SER A 142 -8.34 1.12 4.09
C SER A 142 -6.86 0.84 4.38
N LEU A 143 -6.19 0.18 3.43
CA LEU A 143 -4.76 -0.11 3.47
C LEU A 143 -4.03 0.69 2.40
N SER A 144 -2.85 1.22 2.72
CA SER A 144 -1.94 1.72 1.69
C SER A 144 -1.46 0.58 0.79
N GLY A 145 -0.90 0.91 -0.39
CA GLY A 145 -0.40 -0.11 -1.31
C GLY A 145 0.66 -1.03 -0.69
N THR A 146 1.50 -0.47 0.20
CA THR A 146 2.54 -1.23 0.91
C THR A 146 1.95 -2.12 2.01
N GLU A 147 1.00 -1.59 2.81
CA GLU A 147 0.30 -2.37 3.85
C GLU A 147 -0.48 -3.54 3.24
N TYR A 148 -1.21 -3.27 2.15
CA TYR A 148 -1.95 -4.31 1.41
C TYR A 148 -1.02 -5.44 0.96
N ARG A 149 0.09 -5.08 0.31
CA ARG A 149 1.06 -6.07 -0.18
C ARG A 149 1.69 -6.87 0.94
N LEU A 150 2.10 -6.21 2.00
CA LEU A 150 2.69 -6.87 3.16
C LEU A 150 1.71 -7.87 3.77
N LEU A 151 0.43 -7.48 3.91
CA LEU A 151 -0.63 -8.38 4.35
C LEU A 151 -0.81 -9.55 3.36
N GLU A 152 -0.85 -9.29 2.06
CA GLU A 152 -0.99 -10.34 1.05
C GLU A 152 0.15 -11.36 1.10
N ILE A 153 1.40 -10.91 1.28
CA ILE A 153 2.56 -11.80 1.46
C ILE A 153 2.36 -12.73 2.67
N PHE A 154 1.88 -12.20 3.79
CA PHE A 154 1.59 -13.02 4.97
C PHE A 154 0.45 -14.00 4.73
N LEU A 155 -0.63 -13.57 4.09
CA LEU A 155 -1.78 -14.43 3.80
C LEU A 155 -1.47 -15.55 2.80
N GLN A 156 -0.49 -15.35 1.92
CA GLN A 156 0.03 -16.38 1.02
C GLN A 156 1.01 -17.35 1.71
N ASN A 157 1.52 -16.99 2.89
CA ASN A 157 2.49 -17.80 3.64
C ASN A 157 2.07 -17.93 5.12
N PRO A 158 0.85 -18.42 5.42
CA PRO A 158 0.39 -18.54 6.79
C PRO A 158 1.28 -19.48 7.59
N GLN A 159 1.52 -19.15 8.85
CA GLN A 159 2.31 -19.93 9.81
C GLN A 159 3.79 -20.16 9.41
N ARG A 160 4.23 -19.53 8.33
CA ARG A 160 5.64 -19.54 7.91
C ARG A 160 6.35 -18.29 8.43
N VAL A 161 7.55 -18.48 9.01
CA VAL A 161 8.44 -17.37 9.36
C VAL A 161 9.02 -16.80 8.08
N LEU A 162 8.85 -15.49 7.90
CA LEU A 162 9.41 -14.73 6.78
C LEU A 162 10.50 -13.80 7.31
N SER A 163 11.68 -13.88 6.74
CA SER A 163 12.81 -13.03 7.15
C SER A 163 12.56 -11.57 6.76
N ARG A 164 13.27 -10.65 7.44
CA ARG A 164 13.21 -9.22 7.09
C ARG A 164 13.60 -8.95 5.65
N ASP A 165 14.65 -9.61 5.19
CA ASP A 165 15.14 -9.47 3.82
C ASP A 165 14.14 -10.03 2.79
N GLU A 166 13.52 -11.18 3.07
CA GLU A 166 12.48 -11.75 2.22
C GLU A 166 11.25 -10.83 2.14
N LEU A 167 10.84 -10.24 3.26
CA LEU A 167 9.73 -9.29 3.31
C LEU A 167 10.05 -8.00 2.55
N LEU A 168 11.26 -7.47 2.70
CA LEU A 168 11.75 -6.29 1.96
C LEU A 168 11.80 -6.56 0.46
N GLU A 169 12.40 -7.66 0.04
CA GLU A 169 12.51 -8.03 -1.38
C GLU A 169 11.12 -8.18 -2.02
N ARG A 170 10.19 -8.85 -1.35
CA ARG A 170 8.83 -9.05 -1.86
C ARG A 170 7.97 -7.79 -1.84
N THR A 171 8.20 -6.87 -0.90
CA THR A 171 7.45 -5.60 -0.81
C THR A 171 8.03 -4.51 -1.70
N GLN A 172 9.36 -4.38 -1.79
CA GLN A 172 10.06 -3.29 -2.49
C GLN A 172 10.69 -3.73 -3.81
N GLY A 173 10.89 -5.05 -4.04
CA GLY A 173 11.56 -5.61 -5.20
C GLY A 173 13.09 -5.62 -5.05
N ARG A 174 13.79 -6.00 -6.14
CA ARG A 174 15.26 -6.22 -6.15
C ARG A 174 16.16 -5.03 -5.78
N ASN A 175 15.59 -3.87 -5.55
CA ASN A 175 16.32 -2.64 -5.14
C ASN A 175 16.28 -2.42 -3.63
N ALA A 176 15.89 -3.42 -2.83
CA ALA A 176 15.93 -3.33 -1.38
C ALA A 176 17.39 -3.19 -0.91
N VAL A 177 17.66 -2.15 -0.13
CA VAL A 177 18.97 -1.96 0.50
C VAL A 177 19.06 -2.93 1.68
N PRO A 178 20.10 -3.78 1.78
CA PRO A 178 20.30 -4.64 2.94
C PRO A 178 20.31 -3.83 4.24
N TYR A 179 19.72 -4.37 5.32
CA TYR A 179 19.58 -3.74 6.64
C TYR A 179 18.61 -2.56 6.73
N ASP A 180 17.69 -2.40 5.80
CA ASP A 180 16.65 -1.38 5.90
C ASP A 180 15.62 -1.76 6.98
N ARG A 181 15.61 -1.04 8.11
CA ARG A 181 14.63 -1.20 9.20
C ARG A 181 13.22 -0.77 8.83
N SER A 182 13.00 -0.36 7.61
CA SER A 182 11.69 0.06 7.10
C SER A 182 10.61 -1.01 7.26
N ILE A 183 11.00 -2.29 7.19
CA ILE A 183 10.06 -3.40 7.34
C ILE A 183 9.48 -3.48 8.76
N ASP A 184 10.28 -3.22 9.80
CA ASP A 184 9.81 -3.27 11.18
C ASP A 184 8.73 -2.20 11.43
N VAL A 185 8.90 -1.03 10.81
CA VAL A 185 7.91 0.05 10.85
C VAL A 185 6.65 -0.30 10.08
N GLN A 186 6.78 -0.89 8.90
CA GLN A 186 5.64 -1.36 8.10
C GLN A 186 4.84 -2.43 8.84
N ILE A 187 5.53 -3.36 9.51
CA ILE A 187 4.89 -4.37 10.38
C ILE A 187 4.14 -3.70 11.55
N SER A 188 4.75 -2.73 12.22
CA SER A 188 4.11 -2.00 13.32
C SER A 188 2.80 -1.36 12.88
N ARG A 189 2.77 -0.77 11.69
CA ARG A 189 1.56 -0.16 11.10
C ARG A 189 0.53 -1.18 10.72
N LEU A 190 0.94 -2.24 10.03
CA LEU A 190 0.02 -3.30 9.67
C LEU A 190 -0.63 -3.89 10.92
N ARG A 191 0.12 -4.06 12.03
CA ARG A 191 -0.45 -4.43 13.33
C ARG A 191 -1.50 -3.43 13.80
N THR A 192 -1.20 -2.14 13.73
CA THR A 192 -2.17 -1.08 14.10
C THR A 192 -3.44 -1.17 13.26
N ARG A 193 -3.34 -1.38 11.93
CA ARG A 193 -4.49 -1.57 11.04
C ARG A 193 -5.31 -2.81 11.40
N LEU A 194 -4.62 -3.89 11.78
CA LEU A 194 -5.22 -5.15 12.22
C LEU A 194 -5.68 -5.12 13.69
N ARG A 195 -5.57 -3.97 14.37
CA ARG A 195 -5.85 -3.84 15.81
C ARG A 195 -5.08 -4.88 16.65
N ASP A 196 -3.91 -5.29 16.14
CA ASP A 196 -3.04 -6.27 16.80
C ASP A 196 -2.09 -5.54 17.77
N ASN A 197 -2.09 -5.94 19.03
CA ASN A 197 -1.30 -5.24 20.05
C ASN A 197 0.21 -5.40 19.80
N GLY A 198 0.92 -4.32 19.53
CA GLY A 198 2.35 -4.36 19.23
C GLY A 198 3.24 -4.88 20.35
N ARG A 199 2.79 -4.85 21.63
CA ARG A 199 3.51 -5.40 22.77
C ARG A 199 3.29 -6.91 22.91
N GLU A 200 2.09 -7.37 22.62
CA GLU A 200 1.69 -8.79 22.68
C GLU A 200 0.92 -9.16 21.40
N PRO A 201 1.61 -9.20 20.25
CA PRO A 201 0.94 -9.41 18.96
C PRO A 201 0.40 -10.86 18.89
N GLN A 202 -0.88 -10.98 18.50
CA GLN A 202 -1.56 -12.26 18.33
C GLN A 202 -1.58 -12.71 16.88
N LEU A 203 -1.67 -11.78 15.94
CA LEU A 203 -1.77 -12.05 14.51
C LEU A 203 -0.41 -12.12 13.84
N ILE A 204 0.35 -11.03 13.89
CA ILE A 204 1.69 -10.97 13.30
C ILE A 204 2.72 -11.01 14.42
N LYS A 205 3.27 -12.19 14.69
CA LYS A 205 4.24 -12.39 15.77
C LYS A 205 5.66 -12.12 15.29
N THR A 206 6.52 -11.63 16.21
CA THR A 206 7.94 -11.47 15.98
C THR A 206 8.67 -12.74 16.42
N VAL A 207 9.45 -13.32 15.51
CA VAL A 207 10.39 -14.40 15.83
C VAL A 207 11.77 -13.76 15.94
N ARG A 208 12.30 -13.72 17.19
CA ARG A 208 13.57 -13.03 17.45
C ARG A 208 14.72 -13.64 16.65
N GLY A 209 15.46 -12.81 15.94
CA GLY A 209 16.56 -13.23 15.06
C GLY A 209 16.11 -13.57 13.64
N ASP A 210 14.92 -14.19 13.44
CA ASP A 210 14.50 -14.76 12.16
C ASP A 210 13.56 -13.86 11.34
N GLY A 211 12.60 -13.15 11.98
CA GLY A 211 11.67 -12.29 11.26
C GLY A 211 10.27 -12.24 11.84
N TYR A 212 9.25 -12.45 10.99
CA TYR A 212 7.84 -12.32 11.35
C TYR A 212 7.03 -13.49 10.82
N VAL A 213 5.94 -13.81 11.51
CA VAL A 213 5.02 -14.89 11.12
C VAL A 213 3.57 -14.46 11.34
N LEU A 214 2.70 -14.76 10.38
CA LEU A 214 1.25 -14.68 10.59
C LEU A 214 0.78 -15.94 11.35
N ALA A 215 0.41 -15.77 12.60
CA ALA A 215 0.11 -16.87 13.52
C ALA A 215 -1.38 -17.25 13.52
N THR A 216 -2.00 -17.28 12.33
CA THR A 216 -3.41 -17.66 12.17
C THR A 216 -3.61 -18.42 10.85
N ASP A 217 -4.69 -19.19 10.78
CA ASP A 217 -5.11 -19.86 9.55
C ASP A 217 -5.73 -18.86 8.58
N VAL A 218 -5.54 -19.12 7.29
CA VAL A 218 -6.12 -18.35 6.19
C VAL A 218 -7.03 -19.27 5.39
N ARG A 219 -8.26 -18.84 5.14
CA ARG A 219 -9.25 -19.60 4.39
C ARG A 219 -9.83 -18.76 3.25
N PRO A 220 -9.98 -19.33 2.05
CA PRO A 220 -10.75 -18.66 1.01
C PRO A 220 -12.22 -18.60 1.42
N GLN A 221 -12.83 -17.42 1.32
CA GLN A 221 -14.26 -17.28 1.55
C GLN A 221 -14.99 -17.30 0.20
N PHE A 222 -15.61 -18.43 -0.12
CA PHE A 222 -16.50 -18.49 -1.26
C PHE A 222 -17.79 -17.74 -0.92
N VAL A 223 -17.99 -16.57 -1.51
CA VAL A 223 -19.31 -15.93 -1.52
C VAL A 223 -20.20 -16.83 -2.38
N ARG A 224 -21.11 -17.58 -1.78
CA ARG A 224 -22.18 -18.19 -2.55
C ARG A 224 -22.93 -17.03 -3.21
N PRO A 225 -23.06 -16.99 -4.56
CA PRO A 225 -23.97 -16.04 -5.15
C PRO A 225 -25.34 -16.29 -4.49
N ALA A 226 -25.97 -15.23 -3.98
CA ALA A 226 -27.33 -15.32 -3.52
C ALA A 226 -28.14 -15.85 -4.71
N LEU A 227 -28.71 -17.05 -4.57
CA LEU A 227 -29.65 -17.56 -5.55
C LEU A 227 -30.73 -16.50 -5.66
N PRO A 228 -31.12 -16.08 -6.89
CA PRO A 228 -32.24 -15.17 -7.05
C PRO A 228 -33.45 -15.84 -6.40
N VAL A 229 -33.95 -15.19 -5.36
CA VAL A 229 -35.20 -15.58 -4.72
C VAL A 229 -36.28 -15.32 -5.74
N ASP A 230 -36.96 -16.41 -6.16
CA ASP A 230 -38.21 -16.45 -6.90
C ASP A 230 -38.25 -15.82 -8.29
N ALA A 231 -37.95 -16.66 -9.29
CA ALA A 231 -38.70 -16.58 -10.56
C ALA A 231 -40.08 -17.20 -10.31
N PRO A 232 -41.20 -16.50 -10.56
CA PRO A 232 -42.52 -17.08 -10.43
C PRO A 232 -42.70 -18.21 -11.48
N ILE A 233 -43.07 -19.38 -10.99
CA ILE A 233 -43.46 -20.50 -11.84
C ILE A 233 -44.74 -20.09 -12.57
N MET A 234 -44.64 -19.83 -13.87
CA MET A 234 -45.81 -19.62 -14.72
C MET A 234 -46.50 -20.98 -14.88
N PRO A 235 -47.81 -21.10 -14.58
CA PRO A 235 -48.53 -22.33 -14.81
C PRO A 235 -48.68 -22.52 -16.33
N GLY A 236 -48.23 -23.68 -16.81
CA GLY A 236 -48.43 -24.10 -18.18
C GLY A 236 -49.92 -24.26 -18.50
N LYS A 237 -50.28 -23.77 -19.68
CA LYS A 237 -51.50 -24.18 -20.40
C LYS A 237 -51.11 -25.24 -21.41
#